data_765b320ba902787f20bb8b0396c96260
#
_entry.id   765b320ba902787f20bb8b0396c96260
#
_cell.length_a   1.000
_cell.length_b   1.000
_cell.length_c   1.000
_cell.angle_alpha   90.00
_cell.angle_beta   90.00
_cell.angle_gamma   90.00
#
_symmetry.space_group_name_H-M   'P 1'
#
loop_
_entity.id
_entity.type
_entity.pdbx_description
1 polymer ?
#
loop_
_entity_poly.entity_id
_entity_poly.type
_entity_poly.pdbx_seq_one_letter_code
_entity_poly.pdbx_strand_id
1 'polypeptide(L)'
;MKSWLEVGRQCIKDEAEAVLGLIPQLDESFDKAVDIVLNSKGKLIVTGVGKSGHIGAKIAATLSSTGTSSFFMNALDAYHGDLGMIATDDVVLAISYSGHTDELLRILPGILSRGVPVIGMSGNPDSLLARYSVVHLNASVAREACPLGLAPTSSTTAALALGDALACALMEAKQFKASDFARFHPGGSLGRRLLTKASDVMRADDLPVVSPSLQMGEALIRMSSGRLGLCVAVG
;
A
#
# COMPACT_ATOMS: atom_id res chain seq x y z
N MET A 1 13.17 -20.34 33.25
CA MET A 1 13.07 -20.16 31.80
C MET A 1 11.83 -19.31 31.53
N LYS A 2 11.91 -18.28 30.67
CA LYS A 2 10.71 -17.56 30.23
C LYS A 2 9.84 -18.50 29.41
N SER A 3 8.52 -18.42 29.54
CA SER A 3 7.63 -19.16 28.65
C SER A 3 7.67 -18.57 27.23
N TRP A 4 7.40 -19.39 26.21
CA TRP A 4 7.34 -18.91 24.82
C TRP A 4 6.25 -17.85 24.63
N LEU A 5 5.17 -17.96 25.40
CA LEU A 5 4.09 -16.97 25.45
C LEU A 5 4.58 -15.60 25.96
N GLU A 6 5.41 -15.57 27.00
CA GLU A 6 5.99 -14.34 27.53
C GLU A 6 6.96 -13.69 26.53
N VAL A 7 7.77 -14.51 25.83
CA VAL A 7 8.67 -14.00 24.78
C VAL A 7 7.86 -13.39 23.64
N GLY A 8 6.81 -14.06 23.18
CA GLY A 8 5.93 -13.54 22.12
C GLY A 8 5.23 -12.24 22.51
N ARG A 9 4.68 -12.18 23.73
CA ARG A 9 4.04 -10.95 24.26
C ARG A 9 5.00 -9.79 24.35
N GLN A 10 6.25 -10.05 24.79
CA GLN A 10 7.26 -9.00 24.88
C GLN A 10 7.65 -8.49 23.50
N CYS A 11 7.84 -9.36 22.51
CA CYS A 11 8.14 -8.97 21.13
C CYS A 11 7.06 -8.03 20.57
N ILE A 12 5.78 -8.42 20.68
CA ILE A 12 4.66 -7.58 20.21
C ILE A 12 4.62 -6.23 20.93
N LYS A 13 4.90 -6.22 22.24
CA LYS A 13 4.96 -4.98 23.01
C LYS A 13 6.08 -4.06 22.52
N ASP A 14 7.29 -4.62 22.34
CA ASP A 14 8.46 -3.87 21.87
C ASP A 14 8.21 -3.26 20.47
N GLU A 15 7.58 -4.00 19.57
CA GLU A 15 7.21 -3.50 18.24
C GLU A 15 6.12 -2.42 18.30
N ALA A 16 5.11 -2.59 19.16
CA ALA A 16 4.08 -1.58 19.37
C ALA A 16 4.68 -0.27 19.92
N GLU A 17 5.60 -0.37 20.89
CA GLU A 17 6.33 0.79 21.43
C GLU A 17 7.18 1.48 20.34
N ALA A 18 7.82 0.72 19.45
CA ALA A 18 8.58 1.25 18.34
C ALA A 18 7.69 2.05 17.35
N VAL A 19 6.50 1.53 17.04
CA VAL A 19 5.53 2.25 16.18
C VAL A 19 5.03 3.52 16.87
N LEU A 20 4.67 3.48 18.14
CA LEU A 20 4.25 4.66 18.90
C LEU A 20 5.39 5.70 19.00
N GLY A 21 6.63 5.24 19.06
CA GLY A 21 7.82 6.09 19.08
C GLY A 21 8.03 6.90 17.80
N LEU A 22 7.36 6.56 16.69
CA LEU A 22 7.39 7.37 15.47
C LEU A 22 6.62 8.68 15.59
N ILE A 23 5.56 8.72 16.41
CA ILE A 23 4.67 9.90 16.51
C ILE A 23 5.45 11.17 16.83
N PRO A 24 6.30 11.24 17.86
CA PRO A 24 7.09 12.43 18.17
C PRO A 24 8.23 12.70 17.17
N GLN A 25 8.51 11.77 16.26
CA GLN A 25 9.54 11.92 15.23
C GLN A 25 8.96 12.49 13.92
N LEU A 26 7.64 12.48 13.76
CA LEU A 26 6.98 13.13 12.63
C LEU A 26 7.09 14.65 12.78
N ASP A 27 7.67 15.27 11.79
CA ASP A 27 7.87 16.70 11.71
C ASP A 27 7.49 17.24 10.30
N GLU A 28 7.84 18.47 10.00
CA GLU A 28 7.63 19.08 8.68
C GLU A 28 8.24 18.29 7.51
N SER A 29 9.19 17.41 7.75
CA SER A 29 9.78 16.56 6.71
C SER A 29 8.74 15.58 6.16
N PHE A 30 7.79 15.14 6.99
CA PHE A 30 6.70 14.29 6.54
C PHE A 30 5.78 15.03 5.56
N ASP A 31 5.37 16.25 5.88
CA ASP A 31 4.55 17.08 5.00
C ASP A 31 5.26 17.34 3.67
N LYS A 32 6.56 17.70 3.73
CA LYS A 32 7.39 17.89 2.54
C LYS A 32 7.47 16.63 1.67
N ALA A 33 7.57 15.44 2.29
CA ALA A 33 7.57 14.18 1.54
C ALA A 33 6.24 13.95 0.81
N VAL A 34 5.12 14.22 1.47
CA VAL A 34 3.77 14.17 0.87
C VAL A 34 3.68 15.14 -0.31
N ASP A 35 4.09 16.40 -0.11
CA ASP A 35 4.04 17.45 -1.14
C ASP A 35 4.90 17.09 -2.37
N ILE A 36 6.10 16.55 -2.17
CA ILE A 36 6.97 16.11 -3.28
C ILE A 36 6.25 15.06 -4.13
N VAL A 37 5.60 14.08 -3.50
CA VAL A 37 4.88 13.03 -4.22
C VAL A 37 3.63 13.56 -4.90
N LEU A 38 2.88 14.47 -4.26
CA LEU A 38 1.66 15.06 -4.83
C LEU A 38 1.95 15.94 -6.05
N ASN A 39 3.07 16.67 -6.04
CA ASN A 39 3.48 17.56 -7.12
C ASN A 39 4.21 16.83 -8.26
N SER A 40 4.56 15.55 -8.07
CA SER A 40 5.16 14.73 -9.12
C SER A 40 4.13 14.34 -10.18
N LYS A 41 4.56 14.34 -11.44
CA LYS A 41 3.77 13.82 -12.58
C LYS A 41 4.06 12.35 -12.87
N GLY A 42 5.09 11.80 -12.27
CA GLY A 42 5.56 10.43 -12.44
C GLY A 42 5.03 9.47 -11.38
N LYS A 43 5.84 8.47 -11.08
CA LYS A 43 5.55 7.42 -10.10
C LYS A 43 6.39 7.62 -8.85
N LEU A 44 5.92 7.07 -7.73
CA LEU A 44 6.73 6.90 -6.54
C LEU A 44 7.42 5.53 -6.60
N ILE A 45 8.71 5.51 -6.89
CA ILE A 45 9.50 4.28 -6.97
C ILE A 45 10.08 4.00 -5.59
N VAL A 46 9.73 2.86 -5.02
CA VAL A 46 10.26 2.45 -3.70
C VAL A 46 11.44 1.52 -3.92
N THR A 47 12.55 1.76 -3.23
CA THR A 47 13.76 0.94 -3.37
C THR A 47 14.39 0.63 -2.01
N GLY A 48 15.06 -0.50 -1.93
CA GLY A 48 15.75 -0.98 -0.74
C GLY A 48 16.33 -2.37 -0.97
N VAL A 49 17.10 -2.88 0.00
CA VAL A 49 17.77 -4.18 -0.06
C VAL A 49 17.36 -5.05 1.13
N GLY A 50 17.31 -6.36 0.96
CA GLY A 50 17.04 -7.34 2.03
C GLY A 50 15.69 -7.10 2.72
N LYS A 51 15.69 -7.01 4.04
CA LYS A 51 14.46 -6.80 4.82
C LYS A 51 13.80 -5.46 4.51
N SER A 52 14.59 -4.39 4.33
CA SER A 52 14.08 -3.09 3.89
C SER A 52 13.45 -3.16 2.49
N GLY A 53 13.99 -3.98 1.59
CA GLY A 53 13.41 -4.23 0.28
C GLY A 53 12.05 -4.93 0.36
N HIS A 54 11.88 -5.95 1.22
CA HIS A 54 10.59 -6.61 1.42
C HIS A 54 9.52 -5.66 1.97
N ILE A 55 9.91 -4.81 2.93
CA ILE A 55 9.03 -3.76 3.45
C ILE A 55 8.70 -2.74 2.35
N GLY A 56 9.70 -2.31 1.59
CA GLY A 56 9.52 -1.41 0.46
C GLY A 56 8.56 -1.95 -0.61
N ALA A 57 8.66 -3.23 -0.93
CA ALA A 57 7.72 -3.88 -1.85
C ALA A 57 6.27 -3.84 -1.34
N LYS A 58 6.06 -4.06 -0.02
CA LYS A 58 4.71 -3.92 0.58
C LYS A 58 4.23 -2.47 0.53
N ILE A 59 5.08 -1.51 0.84
CA ILE A 59 4.73 -0.07 0.79
C ILE A 59 4.34 0.32 -0.64
N ALA A 60 5.12 -0.07 -1.64
CA ALA A 60 4.82 0.18 -3.04
C ALA A 60 3.46 -0.41 -3.46
N ALA A 61 3.17 -1.65 -3.04
CA ALA A 61 1.89 -2.29 -3.31
C ALA A 61 0.72 -1.55 -2.65
N THR A 62 0.89 -1.09 -1.39
CA THR A 62 -0.12 -0.28 -0.70
C THR A 62 -0.37 1.04 -1.43
N LEU A 63 0.68 1.79 -1.80
CA LEU A 63 0.58 3.04 -2.54
C LEU A 63 -0.16 2.85 -3.88
N SER A 64 0.20 1.82 -4.65
CA SER A 64 -0.45 1.51 -5.92
C SER A 64 -1.94 1.21 -5.75
N SER A 65 -2.30 0.45 -4.72
CA SER A 65 -3.69 0.07 -4.44
C SER A 65 -4.53 1.22 -3.85
N THR A 66 -3.89 2.28 -3.40
CA THR A 66 -4.51 3.45 -2.76
C THR A 66 -4.39 4.74 -3.57
N GLY A 67 -4.16 4.64 -4.88
CA GLY A 67 -4.24 5.77 -5.81
C GLY A 67 -2.93 6.53 -6.03
N THR A 68 -1.81 6.04 -5.52
CA THR A 68 -0.49 6.58 -5.84
C THR A 68 0.25 5.58 -6.72
N SER A 69 0.45 5.90 -8.00
CA SER A 69 1.18 5.03 -8.92
C SER A 69 2.58 4.75 -8.37
N SER A 70 2.86 3.49 -8.06
CA SER A 70 4.11 3.10 -7.41
C SER A 70 4.51 1.68 -7.80
N PHE A 71 5.80 1.40 -7.78
CA PHE A 71 6.35 0.05 -7.87
C PHE A 71 7.64 -0.06 -7.04
N PHE A 72 8.00 -1.31 -6.73
CA PHE A 72 9.26 -1.59 -6.04
C PHE A 72 10.35 -1.91 -7.05
N MET A 73 11.51 -1.28 -6.90
CA MET A 73 12.72 -1.53 -7.66
C MET A 73 13.81 -2.02 -6.71
N ASN A 74 14.34 -3.21 -6.94
CA ASN A 74 15.46 -3.72 -6.15
C ASN A 74 16.72 -2.91 -6.47
N ALA A 75 17.44 -2.43 -5.46
CA ALA A 75 18.66 -1.63 -5.67
C ALA A 75 19.78 -2.42 -6.35
N LEU A 76 19.86 -3.75 -6.18
CA LEU A 76 20.84 -4.57 -6.88
C LEU A 76 20.54 -4.66 -8.38
N ASP A 77 19.28 -4.87 -8.76
CA ASP A 77 18.86 -4.94 -10.15
C ASP A 77 19.00 -3.56 -10.81
N ALA A 78 18.69 -2.49 -10.06
CA ALA A 78 18.91 -1.11 -10.49
C ALA A 78 20.39 -0.83 -10.86
N TYR A 79 21.31 -1.34 -10.07
CA TYR A 79 22.75 -1.20 -10.35
C TYR A 79 23.17 -1.90 -11.64
N HIS A 80 22.44 -2.93 -12.06
CA HIS A 80 22.70 -3.71 -13.27
C HIS A 80 21.84 -3.31 -14.48
N GLY A 81 21.06 -2.22 -14.40
CA GLY A 81 20.36 -1.68 -15.57
C GLY A 81 18.97 -1.14 -15.32
N ASP A 82 18.28 -1.59 -14.26
CA ASP A 82 16.89 -1.19 -13.98
C ASP A 82 16.75 0.29 -13.60
N LEU A 83 17.87 1.03 -13.41
CA LEU A 83 17.83 2.50 -13.37
C LEU A 83 17.17 3.11 -14.60
N GLY A 84 17.14 2.40 -15.73
CA GLY A 84 16.42 2.79 -16.93
C GLY A 84 14.88 2.89 -16.75
N MET A 85 14.33 2.26 -15.72
CA MET A 85 12.89 2.31 -15.39
C MET A 85 12.46 3.65 -14.78
N ILE A 86 13.42 4.45 -14.28
CA ILE A 86 13.15 5.73 -13.63
C ILE A 86 13.02 6.82 -14.70
N ALA A 87 11.90 7.53 -14.71
CA ALA A 87 11.71 8.73 -15.52
C ALA A 87 12.10 10.01 -14.73
N THR A 88 12.33 11.10 -15.42
CA THR A 88 12.71 12.39 -14.79
C THR A 88 11.59 12.98 -13.93
N ASP A 89 10.34 12.61 -14.19
CA ASP A 89 9.15 13.07 -13.46
C ASP A 89 8.83 12.20 -12.24
N ASP A 90 9.60 11.12 -12.01
CA ASP A 90 9.39 10.21 -10.88
C ASP A 90 9.97 10.78 -9.58
N VAL A 91 9.57 10.15 -8.47
CA VAL A 91 10.13 10.34 -7.12
C VAL A 91 10.65 9.00 -6.63
N VAL A 92 11.75 8.98 -5.90
CA VAL A 92 12.27 7.75 -5.30
C VAL A 92 12.14 7.80 -3.79
N LEU A 93 11.50 6.78 -3.19
CA LEU A 93 11.54 6.49 -1.76
C LEU A 93 12.58 5.40 -1.51
N ALA A 94 13.73 5.80 -0.95
CA ALA A 94 14.84 4.91 -0.66
C ALA A 94 14.83 4.49 0.82
N ILE A 95 14.80 3.18 1.10
CA ILE A 95 14.66 2.63 2.44
C ILE A 95 15.91 1.86 2.85
N SER A 96 16.55 2.30 3.92
CA SER A 96 17.68 1.60 4.55
C SER A 96 17.76 1.98 6.02
N TYR A 97 17.58 1.04 6.94
CA TYR A 97 17.57 1.36 8.37
C TYR A 97 18.88 2.00 8.84
N SER A 98 20.03 1.46 8.44
CA SER A 98 21.34 2.08 8.73
C SER A 98 21.58 3.38 7.97
N GLY A 99 20.93 3.54 6.82
CA GLY A 99 21.20 4.60 5.86
C GLY A 99 22.60 4.53 5.21
N HIS A 100 23.27 3.39 5.35
CA HIS A 100 24.62 3.12 4.84
C HIS A 100 24.73 1.84 4.01
N THR A 101 23.60 1.31 3.50
CA THR A 101 23.61 0.11 2.65
C THR A 101 24.30 0.41 1.32
N ASP A 102 25.45 -0.22 1.08
CA ASP A 102 26.32 0.06 -0.07
C ASP A 102 25.58 -0.04 -1.41
N GLU A 103 24.81 -1.10 -1.59
CA GLU A 103 24.08 -1.36 -2.84
C GLU A 103 23.08 -0.24 -3.14
N LEU A 104 22.40 0.27 -2.11
CA LEU A 104 21.48 1.39 -2.26
C LEU A 104 22.24 2.69 -2.55
N LEU A 105 23.33 2.97 -1.82
CA LEU A 105 24.10 4.19 -2.00
C LEU A 105 24.77 4.28 -3.38
N ARG A 106 25.14 3.16 -3.98
CA ARG A 106 25.75 3.12 -5.32
C ARG A 106 24.82 3.60 -6.44
N ILE A 107 23.51 3.46 -6.30
CA ILE A 107 22.55 3.88 -7.32
C ILE A 107 22.11 5.33 -7.16
N LEU A 108 22.24 5.93 -5.97
CA LEU A 108 21.76 7.29 -5.69
C LEU A 108 22.39 8.36 -6.59
N PRO A 109 23.71 8.39 -6.86
CA PRO A 109 24.30 9.37 -7.76
C PRO A 109 23.68 9.32 -9.17
N GLY A 110 23.39 8.13 -9.69
CA GLY A 110 22.74 7.96 -10.99
C GLY A 110 21.30 8.49 -11.01
N ILE A 111 20.57 8.36 -9.90
CA ILE A 111 19.22 8.91 -9.74
C ILE A 111 19.27 10.44 -9.66
N LEU A 112 20.12 10.97 -8.79
CA LEU A 112 20.25 12.41 -8.53
C LEU A 112 20.75 13.18 -9.74
N SER A 113 21.70 12.61 -10.54
CA SER A 113 22.21 13.24 -11.75
C SER A 113 21.13 13.46 -12.83
N ARG A 114 20.01 12.76 -12.73
CA ARG A 114 18.82 12.88 -13.60
C ARG A 114 17.81 13.89 -13.06
N GLY A 115 18.09 14.54 -11.93
CA GLY A 115 17.19 15.49 -11.28
C GLY A 115 16.00 14.85 -10.55
N VAL A 116 16.01 13.53 -10.34
CA VAL A 116 14.94 12.79 -9.66
C VAL A 116 15.08 12.99 -8.15
N PRO A 117 14.07 13.52 -7.46
CA PRO A 117 14.12 13.72 -6.01
C PRO A 117 14.09 12.38 -5.26
N VAL A 118 14.93 12.26 -4.24
CA VAL A 118 15.02 11.10 -3.36
C VAL A 118 14.49 11.48 -1.98
N ILE A 119 13.48 10.76 -1.52
CA ILE A 119 13.00 10.74 -0.13
C ILE A 119 13.72 9.58 0.57
N GLY A 120 14.53 9.87 1.57
CA GLY A 120 15.22 8.84 2.36
C GLY A 120 14.40 8.43 3.57
N MET A 121 14.32 7.13 3.85
CA MET A 121 13.74 6.59 5.08
C MET A 121 14.79 5.75 5.78
N SER A 122 15.25 6.20 6.95
CA SER A 122 16.24 5.47 7.73
C SER A 122 16.11 5.70 9.22
N GLY A 123 16.75 4.86 10.04
CA GLY A 123 16.86 5.04 11.49
C GLY A 123 18.01 5.95 11.92
N ASN A 124 18.73 6.56 10.97
CA ASN A 124 19.86 7.44 11.25
C ASN A 124 19.78 8.73 10.42
N PRO A 125 19.39 9.86 11.04
CA PRO A 125 19.28 11.15 10.35
C PRO A 125 20.64 11.71 9.86
N ASP A 126 21.76 11.25 10.41
CA ASP A 126 23.10 11.66 10.01
C ASP A 126 23.71 10.77 8.93
N SER A 127 22.97 9.80 8.42
CA SER A 127 23.42 8.81 7.44
C SER A 127 23.70 9.42 6.06
N LEU A 128 24.46 8.70 5.25
CA LEU A 128 24.67 9.08 3.85
C LEU A 128 23.35 9.13 3.06
N LEU A 129 22.41 8.20 3.32
CA LEU A 129 21.11 8.24 2.69
C LEU A 129 20.37 9.55 3.02
N ALA A 130 20.38 9.97 4.28
CA ALA A 130 19.75 11.24 4.69
C ALA A 130 20.37 12.44 3.96
N ARG A 131 21.71 12.45 3.81
CA ARG A 131 22.45 13.54 3.11
C ARG A 131 22.17 13.58 1.60
N TYR A 132 21.93 12.43 0.96
CA TYR A 132 21.58 12.34 -0.46
C TYR A 132 20.10 12.64 -0.72
N SER A 133 19.28 12.70 0.31
CA SER A 133 17.84 12.88 0.19
C SER A 133 17.44 14.35 0.24
N VAL A 134 16.47 14.76 -0.57
CA VAL A 134 15.88 16.09 -0.48
C VAL A 134 15.00 16.24 0.77
N VAL A 135 14.49 15.11 1.26
CA VAL A 135 13.75 14.96 2.52
C VAL A 135 14.11 13.63 3.16
N HIS A 136 14.27 13.62 4.48
CA HIS A 136 14.55 12.42 5.25
C HIS A 136 13.40 12.14 6.22
N LEU A 137 12.88 10.92 6.20
CA LEU A 137 11.88 10.39 7.13
C LEU A 137 12.61 9.54 8.18
N ASN A 138 12.55 9.98 9.43
CA ASN A 138 13.19 9.28 10.54
C ASN A 138 12.33 8.09 10.98
N ALA A 139 12.88 6.87 10.83
CA ALA A 139 12.27 5.60 11.25
C ALA A 139 13.08 4.95 12.39
N SER A 140 13.80 5.73 13.21
CA SER A 140 14.61 5.21 14.29
C SER A 140 13.76 4.54 15.37
N VAL A 141 14.27 3.44 15.92
CA VAL A 141 13.66 2.71 17.02
C VAL A 141 14.65 2.57 18.17
N ALA A 142 14.15 2.50 19.39
CA ALA A 142 14.99 2.39 20.58
C ALA A 142 15.78 1.07 20.62
N ARG A 143 15.17 -0.02 20.13
CA ARG A 143 15.78 -1.36 20.08
C ARG A 143 15.02 -2.28 19.13
N GLU A 144 15.68 -3.33 18.69
CA GLU A 144 15.01 -4.44 18.02
C GLU A 144 14.31 -5.35 19.04
N ALA A 145 13.13 -5.87 18.71
CA ALA A 145 12.39 -6.83 19.51
C ALA A 145 13.03 -8.24 19.50
N CYS A 146 13.93 -8.49 18.56
CA CYS A 146 14.73 -9.70 18.48
C CYS A 146 15.53 -9.91 19.77
N PRO A 147 15.50 -11.10 20.40
CA PRO A 147 16.22 -11.37 21.64
C PRO A 147 17.73 -11.11 21.59
N LEU A 148 18.33 -11.19 20.42
CA LEU A 148 19.74 -10.87 20.17
C LEU A 148 19.97 -9.41 19.78
N GLY A 149 18.92 -8.63 19.52
CA GLY A 149 19.02 -7.26 19.03
C GLY A 149 19.63 -7.13 17.63
N LEU A 150 19.68 -8.24 16.85
CA LEU A 150 20.35 -8.28 15.56
C LEU A 150 19.38 -8.37 14.36
N ALA A 151 18.33 -9.17 14.51
CA ALA A 151 17.36 -9.33 13.42
C ALA A 151 16.43 -8.09 13.35
N PRO A 152 16.27 -7.50 12.16
CA PRO A 152 15.30 -6.42 11.96
C PRO A 152 13.87 -6.89 12.28
N THR A 153 13.29 -6.31 13.30
CA THR A 153 11.94 -6.57 13.82
C THR A 153 11.25 -5.23 14.06
N SER A 154 11.51 -4.56 15.16
CA SER A 154 10.96 -3.22 15.45
C SER A 154 11.27 -2.21 14.34
N SER A 155 12.48 -2.21 13.81
CA SER A 155 12.87 -1.30 12.71
C SER A 155 12.07 -1.54 11.43
N THR A 156 11.79 -2.80 11.08
CA THR A 156 10.98 -3.12 9.89
C THR A 156 9.51 -2.80 10.10
N THR A 157 8.98 -3.05 11.28
CA THR A 157 7.61 -2.71 11.65
C THR A 157 7.41 -1.19 11.67
N ALA A 158 8.35 -0.43 12.21
CA ALA A 158 8.35 1.03 12.19
C ALA A 158 8.40 1.59 10.76
N ALA A 159 9.32 1.10 9.92
CA ALA A 159 9.42 1.53 8.52
C ALA A 159 8.13 1.24 7.74
N LEU A 160 7.50 0.08 7.99
CA LEU A 160 6.22 -0.26 7.40
C LEU A 160 5.11 0.70 7.83
N ALA A 161 5.00 0.95 9.14
CA ALA A 161 3.99 1.88 9.70
C ALA A 161 4.16 3.30 9.14
N LEU A 162 5.40 3.78 9.01
CA LEU A 162 5.69 5.09 8.42
C LEU A 162 5.34 5.15 6.93
N GLY A 163 5.59 4.08 6.19
CA GLY A 163 5.18 3.95 4.79
C GLY A 163 3.65 3.91 4.62
N ASP A 164 2.94 3.25 5.53
CA ASP A 164 1.47 3.25 5.55
C ASP A 164 0.91 4.62 5.93
N ALA A 165 1.56 5.34 6.85
CA ALA A 165 1.21 6.72 7.18
C ALA A 165 1.34 7.64 5.95
N LEU A 166 2.44 7.50 5.18
CA LEU A 166 2.63 8.23 3.92
C LEU A 166 1.51 7.91 2.90
N ALA A 167 1.17 6.63 2.75
CA ALA A 167 0.08 6.22 1.86
C ALA A 167 -1.26 6.80 2.29
N CYS A 168 -1.59 6.79 3.58
CA CYS A 168 -2.82 7.37 4.12
C CYS A 168 -2.88 8.90 3.92
N ALA A 169 -1.78 9.62 4.15
CA ALA A 169 -1.72 11.06 3.91
C ALA A 169 -1.95 11.39 2.42
N LEU A 170 -1.35 10.61 1.51
CA LEU A 170 -1.56 10.76 0.07
C LEU A 170 -3.00 10.43 -0.36
N MET A 171 -3.64 9.41 0.27
CA MET A 171 -5.06 9.11 0.05
C MET A 171 -5.95 10.28 0.43
N GLU A 172 -5.73 10.86 1.61
CA GLU A 172 -6.50 12.01 2.11
C GLU A 172 -6.31 13.21 1.18
N ALA A 173 -5.07 13.57 0.85
CA ALA A 173 -4.75 14.68 -0.03
C ALA A 173 -5.37 14.55 -1.43
N LYS A 174 -5.43 13.33 -1.96
CA LYS A 174 -6.05 13.00 -3.26
C LYS A 174 -7.57 12.81 -3.18
N GLN A 175 -8.17 12.90 -1.99
CA GLN A 175 -9.59 12.60 -1.77
C GLN A 175 -10.00 11.22 -2.32
N PHE A 176 -9.13 10.22 -2.13
CA PHE A 176 -9.33 8.87 -2.64
C PHE A 176 -10.51 8.18 -1.96
N LYS A 177 -11.47 7.69 -2.76
CA LYS A 177 -12.75 7.15 -2.28
C LYS A 177 -12.81 5.62 -2.36
N ALA A 178 -13.75 5.04 -1.63
CA ALA A 178 -14.02 3.60 -1.70
C ALA A 178 -14.35 3.12 -3.12
N SER A 179 -14.99 3.97 -3.94
CA SER A 179 -15.24 3.70 -5.36
C SER A 179 -13.96 3.59 -6.18
N ASP A 180 -12.93 4.37 -5.83
CA ASP A 180 -11.63 4.32 -6.50
C ASP A 180 -10.87 3.07 -6.08
N PHE A 181 -10.91 2.72 -4.79
CA PHE A 181 -10.35 1.48 -4.28
C PHE A 181 -10.94 0.25 -4.98
N ALA A 182 -12.26 0.24 -5.21
CA ALA A 182 -12.95 -0.86 -5.89
C ALA A 182 -12.44 -1.06 -7.33
N ARG A 183 -12.08 0.02 -8.04
CA ARG A 183 -11.52 -0.05 -9.41
C ARG A 183 -10.17 -0.75 -9.45
N PHE A 184 -9.35 -0.60 -8.41
CA PHE A 184 -8.05 -1.27 -8.31
C PHE A 184 -8.17 -2.72 -7.78
N HIS A 185 -9.34 -3.10 -7.22
CA HIS A 185 -9.58 -4.42 -6.65
C HIS A 185 -10.84 -5.09 -7.23
N PRO A 186 -10.98 -5.25 -8.55
CA PRO A 186 -12.23 -5.70 -9.17
C PRO A 186 -12.63 -7.13 -8.76
N GLY A 187 -11.66 -7.98 -8.46
CA GLY A 187 -11.90 -9.37 -8.03
C GLY A 187 -12.18 -9.56 -6.54
N GLY A 188 -11.95 -8.53 -5.71
CA GLY A 188 -12.18 -8.60 -4.26
C GLY A 188 -13.65 -8.52 -3.87
N SER A 189 -13.99 -8.97 -2.66
CA SER A 189 -15.37 -8.89 -2.13
C SER A 189 -15.90 -7.44 -2.11
N LEU A 190 -15.05 -6.48 -1.75
CA LEU A 190 -15.39 -5.06 -1.75
C LEU A 190 -15.57 -4.53 -3.18
N GLY A 191 -14.69 -4.89 -4.12
CA GLY A 191 -14.79 -4.51 -5.52
C GLY A 191 -16.11 -5.00 -6.13
N ARG A 192 -16.41 -6.28 -5.97
CA ARG A 192 -17.69 -6.85 -6.41
C ARG A 192 -18.89 -6.11 -5.82
N ARG A 193 -18.89 -5.87 -4.49
CA ARG A 193 -19.99 -5.18 -3.81
C ARG A 193 -20.22 -3.75 -4.31
N LEU A 194 -19.17 -3.02 -4.64
CA LEU A 194 -19.25 -1.61 -5.05
C LEU A 194 -19.40 -1.41 -6.56
N LEU A 195 -18.94 -2.36 -7.37
CA LEU A 195 -18.95 -2.23 -8.84
C LEU A 195 -20.09 -3.03 -9.50
N THR A 196 -20.60 -4.08 -8.86
CA THR A 196 -21.68 -4.90 -9.41
C THR A 196 -22.99 -4.11 -9.43
N LYS A 197 -23.56 -3.94 -10.60
CA LYS A 197 -24.89 -3.36 -10.81
C LYS A 197 -25.96 -4.45 -10.76
N ALA A 198 -27.18 -4.06 -10.48
CA ALA A 198 -28.32 -4.99 -10.56
C ALA A 198 -28.40 -5.66 -11.95
N SER A 199 -28.12 -4.90 -13.02
CA SER A 199 -28.06 -5.41 -14.39
C SER A 199 -27.05 -6.54 -14.62
N ASP A 200 -25.97 -6.60 -13.82
CA ASP A 200 -24.88 -7.57 -14.00
C ASP A 200 -25.23 -8.93 -13.36
N VAL A 201 -26.20 -8.95 -12.43
CA VAL A 201 -26.58 -10.13 -11.65
C VAL A 201 -28.06 -10.49 -11.81
N MET A 202 -28.88 -9.56 -12.33
CA MET A 202 -30.28 -9.84 -12.58
C MET A 202 -30.46 -10.86 -13.71
N ARG A 203 -31.45 -11.71 -13.58
CA ARG A 203 -31.93 -12.51 -14.71
C ARG A 203 -32.72 -11.60 -15.64
N ALA A 204 -32.32 -11.50 -16.90
CA ALA A 204 -32.98 -10.69 -17.90
C ALA A 204 -33.87 -11.53 -18.84
N ASP A 205 -33.53 -12.81 -18.99
CA ASP A 205 -34.18 -13.72 -19.92
C ASP A 205 -35.24 -14.59 -19.20
N ASP A 206 -36.30 -14.90 -19.94
CA ASP A 206 -37.39 -15.80 -19.51
C ASP A 206 -37.93 -15.46 -18.11
N LEU A 207 -38.21 -14.17 -17.89
CA LEU A 207 -38.82 -13.72 -16.65
C LEU A 207 -40.26 -14.26 -16.55
N PRO A 208 -40.72 -14.79 -15.38
CA PRO A 208 -42.04 -15.27 -15.19
C PRO A 208 -43.04 -14.11 -15.03
N VAL A 209 -43.24 -13.36 -16.12
CA VAL A 209 -44.24 -12.29 -16.21
C VAL A 209 -45.58 -12.87 -16.63
N VAL A 210 -46.63 -12.41 -15.99
CA VAL A 210 -48.00 -12.87 -16.22
C VAL A 210 -48.96 -11.69 -16.27
N SER A 211 -50.13 -11.87 -16.92
CA SER A 211 -51.21 -10.90 -16.85
C SER A 211 -51.89 -10.95 -15.46
N PRO A 212 -52.37 -9.81 -14.92
CA PRO A 212 -53.12 -9.79 -13.66
C PRO A 212 -54.41 -10.60 -13.74
N SER A 213 -54.93 -10.86 -14.95
CA SER A 213 -56.14 -11.67 -15.18
C SER A 213 -55.85 -13.16 -15.33
N LEU A 214 -54.58 -13.60 -15.26
CA LEU A 214 -54.23 -15.03 -15.37
C LEU A 214 -54.77 -15.84 -14.19
N GLN A 215 -55.31 -17.03 -14.49
CA GLN A 215 -55.77 -17.91 -13.43
C GLN A 215 -54.64 -18.40 -12.53
N MET A 216 -54.88 -18.54 -11.23
CA MET A 216 -53.91 -18.92 -10.23
C MET A 216 -53.13 -20.20 -10.58
N GLY A 217 -53.84 -21.23 -11.14
CA GLY A 217 -53.19 -22.48 -11.52
C GLY A 217 -52.14 -22.32 -12.60
N GLU A 218 -52.38 -21.48 -13.60
CA GLU A 218 -51.44 -21.16 -14.66
C GLU A 218 -50.29 -20.27 -14.16
N ALA A 219 -50.61 -19.35 -13.22
CA ALA A 219 -49.60 -18.53 -12.58
C ALA A 219 -48.61 -19.38 -11.76
N LEU A 220 -49.06 -20.39 -11.05
CA LEU A 220 -48.22 -21.35 -10.31
C LEU A 220 -47.31 -22.16 -11.25
N ILE A 221 -47.85 -22.60 -12.41
CA ILE A 221 -47.05 -23.30 -13.42
C ILE A 221 -45.93 -22.36 -13.94
N ARG A 222 -46.27 -21.11 -14.26
CA ARG A 222 -45.31 -20.11 -14.76
C ARG A 222 -44.23 -19.77 -13.72
N MET A 223 -44.64 -19.65 -12.45
CA MET A 223 -43.73 -19.43 -11.33
C MET A 223 -42.76 -20.61 -11.14
N SER A 224 -43.26 -21.84 -11.24
CA SER A 224 -42.43 -23.05 -11.12
C SER A 224 -41.48 -23.21 -12.28
N SER A 225 -41.94 -23.00 -13.51
CA SER A 225 -41.10 -23.07 -14.73
C SER A 225 -40.00 -21.99 -14.73
N GLY A 226 -40.32 -20.80 -14.22
CA GLY A 226 -39.36 -19.68 -14.11
C GLY A 226 -38.25 -19.91 -13.09
N ARG A 227 -38.36 -20.87 -12.18
CA ARG A 227 -37.36 -21.22 -11.14
C ARG A 227 -36.91 -20.05 -10.27
N LEU A 228 -37.71 -19.01 -10.12
CA LEU A 228 -37.42 -17.83 -9.29
C LEU A 228 -38.27 -17.82 -8.00
N GLY A 229 -39.17 -18.78 -7.84
CA GLY A 229 -40.07 -18.83 -6.67
C GLY A 229 -41.13 -17.71 -6.63
N LEU A 230 -41.23 -16.93 -7.71
CA LEU A 230 -42.19 -15.83 -7.88
C LEU A 230 -42.62 -15.71 -9.35
N CYS A 231 -43.71 -15.01 -9.60
CA CYS A 231 -44.05 -14.41 -10.90
C CYS A 231 -44.46 -12.94 -10.70
N VAL A 232 -44.31 -12.13 -11.74
CA VAL A 232 -44.62 -10.70 -11.70
C VAL A 232 -45.85 -10.45 -12.57
N ALA A 233 -46.92 -9.96 -11.96
CA ALA A 233 -48.09 -9.53 -12.71
C ALA A 233 -47.85 -8.10 -13.26
N VAL A 234 -47.96 -7.95 -14.58
CA VAL A 234 -47.78 -6.65 -15.28
C VAL A 234 -49.05 -6.40 -16.08
N GLY A 235 -49.64 -5.23 -15.83
CA GLY A 235 -50.83 -4.75 -16.51
C GLY A 235 -50.54 -3.54 -17.41
#